data_0442b8487b278f40fa1e1b005062d8cc
#
_entry.id   0442b8487b278f40fa1e1b005062d8cc
#
_cell.length_a   1.000
_cell.length_b   1.000
_cell.length_c   1.000
_cell.angle_alpha   90.00
_cell.angle_beta   90.00
_cell.angle_gamma   90.00
#
_symmetry.space_group_name_H-M   'P 1'
#
loop_
_entity.id
_entity.type
_entity.pdbx_description
1 polymer ?
#
loop_
_entity_poly.entity_id
_entity_poly.type
_entity_poly.pdbx_seq_one_letter_code
_entity_poly.pdbx_strand_id
1 'polypeptide(L)'
;MKQEHPVATAATPLLSLTAIALDTETTSLDVNHARILEIGAIAILNGRLVPESHFASLVNPGAEIPRESVAIHGITDDAVKSAGSFAQVYKQYRGFAGAHVVLGYAVGFDLAMLRSEHERAGLAWKAPRFLDVLDLA
;
A
#
# COMPACT_ATOMS: atom_id res chain seq x y z
N MET A 1 -5.23 -19.99 14.42
CA MET A 1 -4.57 -19.96 14.43
C MET A 1 -3.71 -19.66 14.98
N LYS A 2 -3.34 -19.64 15.05
CA LYS A 2 -2.60 -19.37 15.55
C LYS A 2 -1.94 -18.46 15.30
N GLN A 3 -1.79 -17.85 15.24
CA GLN A 3 -1.23 -17.14 15.04
C GLN A 3 -0.40 -16.79 15.12
N GLU A 4 -0.09 -16.91 15.08
CA GLU A 4 0.69 -16.67 15.14
C GLU A 4 1.47 -16.25 14.76
N HIS A 5 2.18 -16.15 14.53
CA HIS A 5 2.98 -15.72 14.01
C HIS A 5 3.60 -16.06 13.21
N PRO A 6 3.58 -15.94 13.11
CA PRO A 6 3.80 -16.56 11.98
C PRO A 6 4.81 -16.36 11.12
N VAL A 7 5.26 -15.83 10.96
CA VAL A 7 6.22 -15.58 10.11
C VAL A 7 7.16 -16.56 9.93
N ALA A 8 7.31 -17.31 10.75
CA ALA A 8 8.38 -18.05 10.94
C ALA A 8 8.76 -18.93 9.86
N THR A 9 8.20 -20.01 9.73
CA THR A 9 8.63 -20.97 8.76
C THR A 9 7.91 -20.67 7.51
N ALA A 10 8.54 -20.99 6.44
CA ALA A 10 8.08 -20.61 5.18
C ALA A 10 6.77 -21.21 4.76
N ALA A 11 6.75 -22.42 4.51
CA ALA A 11 5.62 -23.02 3.82
C ALA A 11 4.31 -22.97 4.58
N THR A 12 4.27 -23.46 5.78
CA THR A 12 3.02 -23.57 6.51
C THR A 12 2.36 -22.24 6.80
N PRO A 13 3.08 -21.23 7.33
CA PRO A 13 2.46 -19.93 7.54
C PRO A 13 1.98 -19.29 6.26
N LEU A 14 2.70 -19.46 5.15
CA LEU A 14 2.29 -18.86 3.89
C LEU A 14 1.04 -19.53 3.34
N LEU A 15 0.91 -20.84 3.49
CA LEU A 15 -0.26 -21.55 3.00
C LEU A 15 -1.54 -21.18 3.74
N SER A 16 -1.41 -20.78 5.01
CA SER A 16 -2.56 -20.38 5.81
C SER A 16 -2.64 -18.86 6.00
N LEU A 17 -1.79 -18.09 5.33
CA LEU A 17 -1.71 -16.66 5.52
C LEU A 17 -2.98 -15.96 5.08
N THR A 18 -3.48 -15.09 5.96
CA THR A 18 -4.51 -14.12 5.63
C THR A 18 -3.87 -12.74 5.76
N ALA A 19 -3.85 -11.99 4.68
CA ALA A 19 -3.13 -10.74 4.62
C ALA A 19 -3.70 -9.83 3.54
N ILE A 20 -3.14 -8.64 3.45
CA ILE A 20 -3.47 -7.68 2.39
C ILE A 20 -2.18 -7.44 1.61
N ALA A 21 -2.22 -7.73 0.31
CA ALA A 21 -1.12 -7.38 -0.58
C ALA A 21 -1.27 -5.92 -0.97
N LEU A 22 -0.27 -5.11 -0.64
CA LEU A 22 -0.30 -3.66 -0.83
C LEU A 22 0.69 -3.25 -1.90
N ASP A 23 0.27 -2.30 -2.74
CA ASP A 23 1.14 -1.64 -3.70
C ASP A 23 0.74 -0.19 -3.82
N THR A 24 1.71 0.70 -4.01
CA THR A 24 1.44 2.12 -4.20
C THR A 24 2.13 2.61 -5.46
N GLU A 25 1.52 3.60 -6.14
CA GLU A 25 2.19 4.35 -7.20
C GLU A 25 2.51 5.73 -6.64
N THR A 26 3.69 6.23 -6.95
CA THR A 26 4.19 7.47 -6.38
C THR A 26 4.82 8.36 -7.44
N THR A 27 5.05 9.62 -7.09
CA THR A 27 5.66 10.58 -8.01
C THR A 27 7.16 10.35 -8.20
N SER A 28 7.83 9.68 -7.26
CA SER A 28 9.25 9.35 -7.38
C SER A 28 9.62 8.32 -6.31
N LEU A 29 10.88 7.90 -6.31
CA LEU A 29 11.39 6.99 -5.27
C LEU A 29 12.03 7.73 -4.09
N ASP A 30 12.03 9.05 -4.12
CA ASP A 30 12.55 9.85 -3.00
C ASP A 30 11.46 10.09 -1.98
N VAL A 31 11.44 9.27 -0.93
CA VAL A 31 10.40 9.29 0.10
C VAL A 31 10.20 10.68 0.71
N ASN A 32 11.26 11.48 0.79
CA ASN A 32 11.17 12.79 1.43
C ASN A 32 10.35 13.79 0.61
N HIS A 33 10.25 13.60 -0.69
CA HIS A 33 9.58 14.53 -1.59
C HIS A 33 8.45 13.90 -2.38
N ALA A 34 8.43 12.58 -2.50
CA ALA A 34 7.43 11.88 -3.30
C ALA A 34 6.04 11.99 -2.68
N ARG A 35 5.04 11.87 -3.53
CA ARG A 35 3.63 11.83 -3.12
C ARG A 35 3.00 10.55 -3.65
N ILE A 36 2.07 10.00 -2.91
CA ILE A 36 1.31 8.84 -3.36
C ILE A 36 0.25 9.26 -4.37
N LEU A 37 0.15 8.50 -5.45
CA LEU A 37 -0.81 8.73 -6.53
C LEU A 37 -1.89 7.65 -6.60
N GLU A 38 -1.60 6.47 -6.08
CA GLU A 38 -2.56 5.37 -6.08
C GLU A 38 -2.24 4.41 -4.95
N ILE A 39 -3.29 3.90 -4.31
CA ILE A 39 -3.18 2.82 -3.34
C ILE A 39 -3.94 1.63 -3.91
N GLY A 40 -3.25 0.51 -4.08
CA GLY A 40 -3.87 -0.73 -4.52
C GLY A 40 -3.65 -1.82 -3.48
N ALA A 41 -4.65 -2.66 -3.29
CA ALA A 41 -4.58 -3.74 -2.33
C ALA A 41 -5.48 -4.89 -2.76
N ILE A 42 -5.02 -6.12 -2.51
CA ILE A 42 -5.77 -7.32 -2.81
C ILE A 42 -5.71 -8.22 -1.59
N ALA A 43 -6.83 -8.83 -1.25
CA ALA A 43 -6.87 -9.77 -0.13
C ALA A 43 -6.13 -11.05 -0.48
N ILE A 44 -5.45 -11.59 0.53
CA ILE A 44 -4.83 -12.91 0.48
C ILE A 44 -5.54 -13.77 1.52
N LEU A 45 -6.03 -14.92 1.10
CA LEU A 45 -6.70 -15.86 1.99
C LEU A 45 -6.12 -17.24 1.76
N ASN A 46 -5.65 -17.86 2.82
CA ASN A 46 -4.99 -19.17 2.74
C ASN A 46 -3.85 -19.18 1.71
N GLY A 47 -3.06 -18.12 1.71
CA GLY A 47 -1.90 -18.00 0.83
C GLY A 47 -2.21 -17.72 -0.63
N ARG A 48 -3.46 -17.40 -0.96
CA ARG A 48 -3.87 -17.14 -2.34
C ARG A 48 -4.45 -15.74 -2.48
N LEU A 49 -4.13 -15.09 -3.59
CA LEU A 49 -4.76 -13.83 -3.93
C LEU A 49 -6.23 -14.07 -4.24
N VAL A 50 -7.06 -13.15 -3.77
CA VAL A 50 -8.51 -13.17 -4.03
C VAL A 50 -8.84 -11.91 -4.81
N PRO A 51 -8.73 -11.93 -6.16
CA PRO A 51 -8.85 -10.71 -6.96
C PRO A 51 -10.18 -9.98 -6.82
N GLU A 52 -11.26 -10.70 -6.55
CA GLU A 52 -12.56 -10.09 -6.34
C GLU A 52 -12.66 -9.32 -5.02
N SER A 53 -11.72 -9.52 -4.09
CA SER A 53 -11.63 -8.75 -2.87
C SER A 53 -10.43 -7.82 -2.98
N HIS A 54 -10.65 -6.63 -3.50
CA HIS A 54 -9.57 -5.68 -3.73
C HIS A 54 -10.02 -4.25 -3.48
N PHE A 55 -9.04 -3.39 -3.30
CA PHE A 55 -9.22 -1.95 -3.18
C PHE A 55 -8.26 -1.30 -4.16
N ALA A 56 -8.72 -0.29 -4.87
CA ALA A 56 -7.85 0.52 -5.72
C ALA A 56 -8.42 1.92 -5.81
N SER A 57 -7.59 2.91 -5.53
CA SER A 57 -8.02 4.29 -5.63
C SER A 57 -6.86 5.20 -5.98
N LEU A 58 -7.11 6.11 -6.92
CA LEU A 58 -6.21 7.22 -7.17
C LEU A 58 -6.26 8.20 -6.00
N VAL A 59 -5.19 8.94 -5.83
CA VAL A 59 -5.06 9.96 -4.79
C VAL A 59 -4.68 11.27 -5.48
N ASN A 60 -5.37 12.35 -5.14
CA ASN A 60 -4.95 13.67 -5.62
C ASN A 60 -3.80 14.15 -4.72
N PRO A 61 -2.57 14.27 -5.25
CA PRO A 61 -1.43 14.66 -4.42
C PRO A 61 -1.41 16.13 -4.07
N GLY A 62 -2.22 16.94 -4.72
CA GLY A 62 -2.20 18.39 -4.52
C GLY A 62 -0.94 19.04 -5.06
N ALA A 63 -0.24 18.38 -5.95
CA ALA A 63 1.00 18.86 -6.54
C ALA A 63 1.13 18.31 -7.96
N GLU A 64 1.97 18.93 -8.76
CA GLU A 64 2.19 18.53 -10.13
C GLU A 64 2.94 17.20 -10.19
N ILE A 65 2.52 16.33 -11.10
CA ILE A 65 3.16 15.01 -11.27
C ILE A 65 4.33 15.15 -12.24
N PRO A 66 5.54 14.73 -11.85
CA PRO A 66 6.70 14.79 -12.75
C PRO A 66 6.46 13.98 -14.02
N ARG A 67 6.91 14.52 -15.14
CA ARG A 67 6.73 13.89 -16.44
C ARG A 67 7.37 12.51 -16.50
N GLU A 68 8.51 12.33 -15.84
CA GLU A 68 9.20 11.05 -15.83
C GLU A 68 8.43 9.98 -15.08
N SER A 69 7.65 10.35 -14.06
CA SER A 69 6.84 9.35 -13.36
C SER A 69 5.61 8.96 -14.18
N VAL A 70 5.03 9.90 -14.92
CA VAL A 70 3.94 9.58 -15.84
C VAL A 70 4.39 8.54 -16.87
N ALA A 71 5.64 8.63 -17.33
CA ALA A 71 6.17 7.67 -18.29
C ALA A 71 6.25 6.26 -17.70
N ILE A 72 6.32 6.14 -16.38
CA ILE A 72 6.41 4.84 -15.71
C ILE A 72 5.02 4.26 -15.43
N HIS A 73 4.15 5.02 -14.79
CA HIS A 73 2.85 4.49 -14.33
C HIS A 73 1.64 5.01 -15.11
N GLY A 74 1.83 6.00 -15.96
CA GLY A 74 0.75 6.53 -16.80
C GLY A 74 -0.28 7.39 -16.08
N ILE A 75 -0.06 7.72 -14.80
CA ILE A 75 -1.01 8.53 -14.04
C ILE A 75 -0.68 10.01 -14.26
N THR A 76 -1.63 10.73 -14.83
CA THR A 76 -1.46 12.14 -15.18
C THR A 76 -2.13 13.04 -14.16
N ASP A 77 -1.78 14.34 -14.19
CA ASP A 77 -2.44 15.34 -13.35
C ASP A 77 -3.95 15.33 -13.60
N ASP A 78 -4.36 15.16 -14.84
CA ASP A 78 -5.78 15.14 -15.19
C ASP A 78 -6.49 13.94 -14.58
N ALA A 79 -5.81 12.81 -14.52
CA ALA A 79 -6.39 11.57 -13.97
C ALA A 79 -6.69 11.69 -12.47
N VAL A 80 -5.90 12.45 -11.72
CA VAL A 80 -6.03 12.53 -10.26
C VAL A 80 -6.77 13.78 -9.78
N LYS A 81 -7.09 14.70 -10.66
CA LYS A 81 -7.63 16.00 -10.21
C LYS A 81 -8.98 15.89 -9.51
N SER A 82 -9.76 14.85 -9.81
CA SER A 82 -11.04 14.62 -9.12
C SER A 82 -10.96 13.50 -8.09
N ALA A 83 -9.76 12.98 -7.83
CA ALA A 83 -9.57 11.94 -6.81
C ALA A 83 -9.60 12.57 -5.42
N GLY A 84 -9.84 11.75 -4.41
CA GLY A 84 -9.84 12.20 -3.03
C GLY A 84 -8.43 12.54 -2.54
N SER A 85 -8.37 13.25 -1.43
CA SER A 85 -7.10 13.51 -0.76
C SER A 85 -6.53 12.23 -0.19
N PHE A 86 -5.25 12.26 0.17
CA PHE A 86 -4.63 11.09 0.81
C PHE A 86 -5.42 10.66 2.05
N ALA A 87 -5.82 11.60 2.91
CA ALA A 87 -6.54 11.27 4.13
C ALA A 87 -7.85 10.54 3.84
N GLN A 88 -8.60 10.99 2.83
CA GLN A 88 -9.85 10.36 2.44
C GLN A 88 -9.63 8.95 1.90
N VAL A 89 -8.67 8.81 1.00
CA VAL A 89 -8.39 7.51 0.35
C VAL A 89 -7.81 6.53 1.35
N TYR A 90 -6.93 6.98 2.23
CA TYR A 90 -6.34 6.10 3.24
C TYR A 90 -7.40 5.57 4.21
N LYS A 91 -8.37 6.41 4.56
CA LYS A 91 -9.48 5.97 5.42
C LYS A 91 -10.27 4.85 4.74
N GLN A 92 -10.52 4.98 3.44
CA GLN A 92 -11.20 3.95 2.68
C GLN A 92 -10.36 2.67 2.61
N TYR A 93 -9.06 2.82 2.37
CA TYR A 93 -8.13 1.69 2.37
C TYR A 93 -8.16 0.95 3.72
N ARG A 94 -8.13 1.70 4.83
CA ARG A 94 -8.18 1.08 6.16
C ARG A 94 -9.49 0.33 6.40
N GLY A 95 -10.59 0.83 5.86
CA GLY A 95 -11.86 0.13 5.92
C GLY A 95 -11.81 -1.22 5.23
N PHE A 96 -11.06 -1.31 4.13
CA PHE A 96 -10.85 -2.57 3.41
C PHE A 96 -9.83 -3.45 4.13
N ALA A 97 -8.67 -2.91 4.50
CA ALA A 97 -7.55 -3.69 5.01
C ALA A 97 -7.73 -4.15 6.45
N GLY A 98 -8.43 -3.38 7.27
CA GLY A 98 -8.59 -3.72 8.68
C GLY A 98 -7.25 -3.83 9.39
N ALA A 99 -7.13 -4.78 10.30
CA ALA A 99 -5.92 -5.02 11.08
C ALA A 99 -5.09 -6.19 10.54
N HIS A 100 -5.32 -6.59 9.29
CA HIS A 100 -4.60 -7.71 8.71
C HIS A 100 -3.14 -7.36 8.46
N VAL A 101 -2.30 -8.38 8.40
CA VAL A 101 -0.90 -8.24 8.03
C VAL A 101 -0.83 -7.71 6.60
N VAL A 102 0.08 -6.78 6.36
CA VAL A 102 0.32 -6.22 5.03
C VAL A 102 1.52 -6.94 4.41
N LEU A 103 1.34 -7.38 3.19
CA LEU A 103 2.40 -8.03 2.42
C LEU A 103 2.68 -7.18 1.19
N GLY A 104 3.94 -7.06 0.81
CA GLY A 104 4.30 -6.32 -0.39
C GLY A 104 5.69 -6.66 -0.87
N TYR A 105 5.99 -6.27 -2.11
CA TYR A 105 7.30 -6.42 -2.70
C TYR A 105 8.07 -5.13 -2.40
N ALA A 106 9.17 -5.25 -1.65
CA ALA A 106 9.91 -4.10 -1.14
C ALA A 106 8.96 -3.18 -0.35
N VAL A 107 8.14 -3.77 0.50
CA VAL A 107 7.05 -3.08 1.20
C VAL A 107 7.53 -1.95 2.10
N GLY A 108 8.80 -1.96 2.48
CA GLY A 108 9.37 -0.87 3.26
C GLY A 108 9.23 0.48 2.60
N PHE A 109 9.32 0.54 1.27
CA PHE A 109 9.11 1.78 0.54
C PHE A 109 7.65 2.25 0.67
N ASP A 110 6.69 1.35 0.45
CA ASP A 110 5.27 1.70 0.55
C ASP A 110 4.92 2.18 1.96
N LEU A 111 5.44 1.51 2.98
CA LEU A 111 5.19 1.92 4.37
C LEU A 111 5.81 3.27 4.68
N ALA A 112 7.02 3.54 4.18
CA ALA A 112 7.66 4.83 4.36
C ALA A 112 6.87 5.93 3.66
N MET A 113 6.31 5.65 2.49
CA MET A 113 5.47 6.60 1.78
C MET A 113 4.18 6.89 2.55
N LEU A 114 3.54 5.84 3.08
CA LEU A 114 2.34 6.01 3.90
C LEU A 114 2.63 6.86 5.12
N ARG A 115 3.76 6.62 5.78
CA ARG A 115 4.17 7.40 6.94
C ARG A 115 4.39 8.87 6.59
N SER A 116 5.09 9.12 5.48
CA SER A 116 5.37 10.48 5.02
C SER A 116 4.07 11.24 4.73
N GLU A 117 3.12 10.58 4.08
CA GLU A 117 1.83 11.20 3.78
C GLU A 117 1.03 11.49 5.06
N HIS A 118 1.09 10.60 6.05
CA HIS A 118 0.45 10.85 7.35
C HIS A 118 1.04 12.08 8.01
N GLU A 119 2.36 12.20 8.01
CA GLU A 119 3.02 13.37 8.60
C GLU A 119 2.60 14.66 7.91
N ARG A 120 2.52 14.64 6.58
CA ARG A 120 2.06 15.80 5.81
C ARG A 120 0.62 16.18 6.14
N ALA A 121 -0.22 15.19 6.35
CA ALA A 121 -1.64 15.41 6.62
C ALA A 121 -1.91 15.71 8.10
N GLY A 122 -0.89 15.67 8.94
CA GLY A 122 -1.08 15.88 10.38
C GLY A 122 -1.77 14.71 11.07
N LEU A 123 -1.66 13.51 10.51
CA LEU A 123 -2.30 12.32 11.05
C LEU A 123 -1.30 11.46 11.81
N ALA A 124 -1.76 10.83 12.88
CA ALA A 124 -0.93 9.90 13.63
C ALA A 124 -0.68 8.65 12.79
N TRP A 125 0.58 8.24 12.72
CA TRP A 125 0.97 7.04 11.99
C TRP A 125 1.11 5.86 12.94
N LYS A 126 0.54 4.75 12.54
CA LYS A 126 0.73 3.48 13.22
C LYS A 126 1.04 2.42 12.17
N ALA A 127 2.26 1.91 12.19
CA ALA A 127 2.68 0.91 11.21
C ALA A 127 1.88 -0.38 11.40
N PRO A 128 1.40 -0.99 10.30
CA PRO A 128 0.78 -2.31 10.38
C PRO A 128 1.87 -3.37 10.59
N ARG A 129 1.47 -4.56 11.00
CA ARG A 129 2.37 -5.71 10.87
C ARG A 129 2.56 -5.98 9.39
N PHE A 130 3.75 -6.33 8.98
CA PHE A 130 4.03 -6.51 7.56
C PHE A 130 5.03 -7.62 7.31
N LEU A 131 4.99 -8.14 6.07
CA LEU A 131 5.95 -9.09 5.54
C LEU A 131 6.41 -8.58 4.19
N ASP A 132 7.71 -8.64 3.94
CA ASP A 132 8.25 -8.26 2.64
C ASP A 132 8.48 -9.54 1.84
N VAL A 133 7.93 -9.59 0.62
CA VAL A 133 8.08 -10.75 -0.25
C VAL A 133 9.57 -11.05 -0.52
N LEU A 134 10.40 -10.02 -0.59
CA LEU A 134 11.83 -10.20 -0.81
C LEU A 134 12.51 -11.00 0.31
N ASP A 135 11.98 -10.90 1.54
CA ASP A 135 12.55 -11.60 2.68
C ASP A 135 12.07 -13.04 2.78
N LEU A 136 11.10 -13.43 1.96
CA LEU A 136 10.55 -14.78 1.95
C LEU A 136 11.22 -15.67 0.90
N ALA A 137 12.01 -15.11 0.02
CA ALA A 137 12.63 -15.83 -1.09
C ALA A 137 13.80 -16.74 -0.68
#